data_ccaee503530baf8980b0187ec6563c7c
#
_entry.id   ccaee503530baf8980b0187ec6563c7c
#
_cell.length_a   1.000
_cell.length_b   1.000
_cell.length_c   1.000
_cell.angle_alpha   90.00
_cell.angle_beta   90.00
_cell.angle_gamma   90.00
#
_symmetry.space_group_name_H-M   'P 1'
#
loop_
_entity.id
_entity.type
_entity.pdbx_description
1 polymer ?
#
loop_
_entity_poly.entity_id
_entity_poly.type
_entity_poly.pdbx_seq_one_letter_code
_entity_poly.pdbx_strand_id
1 'polypeptide(L)'
;MLKAKWQFCDIETAGDLQSMAALFKATTQLAGAFDTETTGLHIIADKPFLFQFGWVGSDLNGYTFAVDFEQTPELARTTVIEWHRLAATLPVYLAHNVKYDLNMLTNIRLPYYGSNLSDTMFYIRYAHDARRPEDGGPPLGLKEYASQFIDGSAKYHEKLLDKEKSDMAKGFNNLLKTKLQKAGCKPPAKYAAKQYTLSVFEDMFKDPVFTADDLPE
;
A
#
# COMPACT_ATOMS: atom_id res chain seq x y z
N MET A 1 -25.22 -12.65 -7.66
CA MET A 1 -23.85 -12.59 -7.20
C MET A 1 -23.85 -12.27 -5.71
N LEU A 2 -23.34 -13.14 -4.85
CA LEU A 2 -23.18 -12.86 -3.42
C LEU A 2 -22.13 -11.76 -3.28
N LYS A 3 -22.51 -10.61 -2.70
CA LYS A 3 -21.56 -9.55 -2.40
C LYS A 3 -20.83 -9.91 -1.11
N ALA A 4 -19.54 -10.13 -1.18
CA ALA A 4 -18.70 -10.25 0.00
C ALA A 4 -18.83 -8.97 0.85
N LYS A 5 -18.99 -9.14 2.16
CA LYS A 5 -18.90 -8.03 3.10
C LYS A 5 -17.44 -7.90 3.52
N TRP A 6 -16.88 -6.71 3.34
CA TRP A 6 -15.51 -6.40 3.72
C TRP A 6 -15.49 -5.67 5.05
N GLN A 7 -14.61 -6.10 5.93
CA GLN A 7 -14.30 -5.44 7.20
C GLN A 7 -12.86 -4.96 7.12
N PHE A 8 -12.65 -3.68 7.46
CA PHE A 8 -11.32 -3.05 7.49
C PHE A 8 -11.00 -2.66 8.92
N CYS A 9 -9.78 -2.92 9.35
CA CYS A 9 -9.31 -2.59 10.68
C CYS A 9 -7.82 -2.24 10.65
N ASP A 10 -7.46 -1.13 11.26
CA ASP A 10 -6.06 -0.80 11.48
C ASP A 10 -5.57 -1.49 12.76
N ILE A 11 -4.35 -1.98 12.75
CA ILE A 11 -3.69 -2.56 13.91
C ILE A 11 -2.84 -1.49 14.56
N GLU A 12 -3.36 -0.86 15.58
CA GLU A 12 -2.73 0.21 16.34
C GLU A 12 -2.22 -0.24 17.70
N THR A 13 -2.74 -1.35 18.20
CA THR A 13 -2.40 -1.91 19.52
C THR A 13 -2.12 -3.41 19.47
N ALA A 14 -1.45 -3.92 20.49
CA ALA A 14 -1.29 -5.37 20.67
C ALA A 14 -2.64 -6.10 20.85
N GLY A 15 -3.67 -5.41 21.36
CA GLY A 15 -5.03 -5.94 21.48
C GLY A 15 -5.68 -6.17 20.12
N ASP A 16 -5.45 -5.27 19.16
CA ASP A 16 -5.96 -5.42 17.78
C ASP A 16 -5.30 -6.62 17.11
N LEU A 17 -3.99 -6.78 17.27
CA LEU A 17 -3.26 -7.95 16.77
C LEU A 17 -3.80 -9.26 17.35
N GLN A 18 -4.09 -9.31 18.66
CA GLN A 18 -4.67 -10.48 19.30
C GLN A 18 -6.08 -10.75 18.78
N SER A 19 -6.88 -9.71 18.58
CA SER A 19 -8.25 -9.80 18.04
C SER A 19 -8.24 -10.32 16.61
N MET A 20 -7.34 -9.81 15.78
CA MET A 20 -7.11 -10.29 14.41
C MET A 20 -6.74 -11.79 14.40
N ALA A 21 -5.78 -12.20 15.24
CA ALA A 21 -5.35 -13.59 15.32
C ALA A 21 -6.45 -14.53 15.82
N ALA A 22 -7.28 -14.07 16.76
CA ALA A 22 -8.45 -14.80 17.25
C ALA A 22 -9.51 -14.95 16.17
N LEU A 23 -9.80 -13.88 15.42
CA LEU A 23 -10.73 -13.88 14.31
C LEU A 23 -10.26 -14.81 13.19
N PHE A 24 -8.97 -14.79 12.85
CA PHE A 24 -8.39 -15.71 11.88
C PHE A 24 -8.64 -17.18 12.30
N LYS A 25 -8.39 -17.53 13.56
CA LYS A 25 -8.60 -18.89 14.07
C LYS A 25 -10.08 -19.31 14.14
N ALA A 26 -10.98 -18.33 14.30
CA ALA A 26 -12.42 -18.56 14.37
C ALA A 26 -13.09 -18.71 12.99
N THR A 27 -12.41 -18.35 11.93
CA THR A 27 -12.93 -18.43 10.54
C THR A 27 -12.25 -19.56 9.78
N THR A 28 -12.96 -20.17 8.83
CA THR A 28 -12.37 -21.08 7.85
C THR A 28 -11.93 -20.25 6.64
N GLN A 29 -10.63 -20.16 6.39
CA GLN A 29 -10.07 -19.33 5.34
C GLN A 29 -10.08 -20.06 4.01
N LEU A 30 -10.44 -19.34 2.94
CA LEU A 30 -10.33 -19.81 1.54
C LEU A 30 -9.02 -19.37 0.91
N ALA A 31 -8.67 -18.11 1.10
CA ALA A 31 -7.45 -17.50 0.57
C ALA A 31 -7.09 -16.28 1.41
N GLY A 32 -5.82 -15.91 1.41
CA GLY A 32 -5.35 -14.65 1.94
C GLY A 32 -4.50 -13.89 0.93
N ALA A 33 -4.27 -12.63 1.22
CA ALA A 33 -3.43 -11.77 0.39
C ALA A 33 -2.67 -10.76 1.24
N PHE A 34 -1.62 -10.18 0.67
CA PHE A 34 -0.93 -9.01 1.22
C PHE A 34 -0.42 -8.08 0.13
N ASP A 35 -0.12 -6.87 0.54
CA ASP A 35 0.47 -5.82 -0.27
C ASP A 35 1.31 -4.91 0.62
N THR A 36 2.30 -4.19 0.04
CA THR A 36 3.10 -3.19 0.74
C THR A 36 3.03 -1.84 0.05
N GLU A 37 2.83 -0.77 0.83
CA GLU A 37 3.07 0.59 0.36
C GLU A 37 4.50 1.00 0.76
N THR A 38 5.22 1.61 -0.17
CA THR A 38 6.66 1.84 -0.03
C THR A 38 7.04 3.29 -0.30
N THR A 39 8.18 3.71 0.22
CA THR A 39 8.71 5.07 0.04
C THR A 39 9.09 5.39 -1.40
N GLY A 40 9.24 4.37 -2.25
CA GLY A 40 9.54 4.49 -3.68
C GLY A 40 9.73 3.12 -4.31
N LEU A 41 10.23 3.09 -5.54
CA LEU A 41 10.33 1.86 -6.34
C LEU A 41 11.73 1.23 -6.35
N HIS A 42 12.68 1.80 -5.63
CA HIS A 42 14.06 1.31 -5.63
C HIS A 42 14.23 0.18 -4.62
N ILE A 43 14.37 -1.04 -5.11
CA ILE A 43 14.36 -2.28 -4.32
C ILE A 43 15.37 -2.28 -3.14
N ILE A 44 16.49 -1.58 -3.26
CA ILE A 44 17.53 -1.57 -2.23
C ILE A 44 17.41 -0.35 -1.30
N ALA A 45 17.02 0.81 -1.83
CA ALA A 45 17.03 2.07 -1.09
C ALA A 45 15.71 2.35 -0.37
N ASP A 46 14.63 1.87 -0.95
CA ASP A 46 13.28 2.09 -0.41
C ASP A 46 12.88 1.01 0.60
N LYS A 47 11.91 1.35 1.43
CA LYS A 47 11.38 0.47 2.48
C LYS A 47 9.86 0.55 2.53
N PRO A 48 9.18 -0.48 3.02
CA PRO A 48 7.75 -0.39 3.25
C PRO A 48 7.46 0.54 4.42
N PHE A 49 6.43 1.36 4.29
CA PHE A 49 5.88 2.16 5.39
C PHE A 49 4.51 1.63 5.85
N LEU A 50 3.77 0.93 4.97
CA LEU A 50 2.50 0.30 5.31
C LEU A 50 2.50 -1.16 4.84
N PHE A 51 1.98 -2.05 5.67
CA PHE A 51 1.70 -3.44 5.32
C PHE A 51 0.21 -3.70 5.42
N GLN A 52 -0.38 -4.11 4.31
CA GLN A 52 -1.79 -4.44 4.20
C GLN A 52 -1.93 -5.95 3.96
N PHE A 53 -2.89 -6.58 4.63
CA PHE A 53 -3.10 -8.00 4.49
C PHE A 53 -4.54 -8.38 4.85
N GLY A 54 -4.93 -9.58 4.47
CA GLY A 54 -6.27 -10.03 4.77
C GLY A 54 -6.56 -11.43 4.26
N TRP A 55 -7.78 -11.87 4.50
CA TRP A 55 -8.27 -13.16 4.01
C TRP A 55 -9.75 -13.10 3.67
N VAL A 56 -10.20 -14.08 2.91
CA VAL A 56 -11.61 -14.35 2.65
C VAL A 56 -11.98 -15.63 3.37
N GLY A 57 -13.05 -15.58 4.15
CA GLY A 57 -13.62 -16.74 4.83
C GLY A 57 -14.51 -17.59 3.92
N SER A 58 -14.82 -18.81 4.36
CA SER A 58 -15.76 -19.71 3.66
C SER A 58 -17.19 -19.17 3.62
N ASP A 59 -17.51 -18.20 4.48
CA ASP A 59 -18.75 -17.42 4.48
C ASP A 59 -18.77 -16.29 3.45
N LEU A 60 -17.69 -16.18 2.65
CA LEU A 60 -17.43 -15.11 1.68
C LEU A 60 -17.31 -13.72 2.30
N ASN A 61 -17.11 -13.60 3.61
CA ASN A 61 -16.72 -12.35 4.21
C ASN A 61 -15.21 -12.11 4.03
N GLY A 62 -14.85 -10.85 3.72
CA GLY A 62 -13.47 -10.41 3.61
C GLY A 62 -13.05 -9.66 4.88
N TYR A 63 -11.84 -9.92 5.33
CA TYR A 63 -11.22 -9.30 6.50
C TYR A 63 -9.90 -8.70 6.05
N THR A 64 -9.75 -7.39 6.20
CA THR A 64 -8.56 -6.66 5.77
C THR A 64 -8.01 -5.85 6.92
N PHE A 65 -6.70 -5.86 7.06
CA PHE A 65 -5.96 -5.19 8.12
C PHE A 65 -4.82 -4.39 7.52
N ALA A 66 -4.46 -3.31 8.22
CA ALA A 66 -3.29 -2.52 7.89
C ALA A 66 -2.47 -2.25 9.15
N VAL A 67 -1.15 -2.13 9.00
CA VAL A 67 -0.26 -1.70 10.07
C VAL A 67 0.81 -0.78 9.51
N ASP A 68 1.07 0.31 10.23
CA ASP A 68 1.99 1.37 9.84
C ASP A 68 3.36 1.16 10.49
N PHE A 69 4.42 1.07 9.67
CA PHE A 69 5.80 0.90 10.14
C PHE A 69 6.42 2.19 10.68
N GLU A 70 5.89 3.35 10.33
CA GLU A 70 6.41 4.63 10.79
C GLU A 70 5.80 5.02 12.14
N GLN A 71 4.51 4.80 12.32
CA GLN A 71 3.82 5.12 13.57
C GLN A 71 4.07 4.08 14.67
N THR A 72 4.06 2.79 14.30
CA THR A 72 4.15 1.68 15.26
C THR A 72 5.16 0.61 14.83
N PRO A 73 6.47 0.92 14.69
CA PRO A 73 7.45 0.04 14.05
C PRO A 73 7.57 -1.35 14.69
N GLU A 74 7.58 -1.46 16.01
CA GLU A 74 7.70 -2.75 16.71
C GLU A 74 6.42 -3.57 16.62
N LEU A 75 5.27 -2.93 16.69
CA LEU A 75 3.97 -3.59 16.50
C LEU A 75 3.85 -4.07 15.05
N ALA A 76 4.24 -3.24 14.07
CA ALA A 76 4.22 -3.61 12.67
C ALA A 76 5.11 -4.84 12.39
N ARG A 77 6.31 -4.89 12.93
CA ARG A 77 7.19 -6.06 12.83
C ARG A 77 6.55 -7.31 13.42
N THR A 78 5.99 -7.19 14.63
CA THR A 78 5.30 -8.30 15.31
C THR A 78 4.09 -8.76 14.51
N THR A 79 3.32 -7.84 13.96
CA THR A 79 2.14 -8.10 13.13
C THR A 79 2.52 -8.86 11.85
N VAL A 80 3.57 -8.43 11.13
CA VAL A 80 4.02 -9.12 9.92
C VAL A 80 4.48 -10.54 10.23
N ILE A 81 5.25 -10.74 11.32
CA ILE A 81 5.70 -12.07 11.74
C ILE A 81 4.51 -12.97 12.06
N GLU A 82 3.56 -12.49 12.86
CA GLU A 82 2.37 -13.26 13.21
C GLU A 82 1.50 -13.54 11.98
N TRP A 83 1.30 -12.55 11.12
CA TRP A 83 0.58 -12.75 9.87
C TRP A 83 1.26 -13.80 8.98
N HIS A 84 2.57 -13.75 8.78
CA HIS A 84 3.28 -14.73 7.99
C HIS A 84 3.15 -16.15 8.56
N ARG A 85 3.14 -16.27 9.91
CA ARG A 85 2.91 -17.55 10.58
C ARG A 85 1.48 -18.08 10.33
N LEU A 86 0.48 -17.22 10.37
CA LEU A 86 -0.91 -17.57 10.06
C LEU A 86 -1.09 -17.87 8.59
N ALA A 87 -0.53 -17.03 7.72
CA ALA A 87 -0.64 -17.16 6.27
C ALA A 87 -0.01 -18.46 5.74
N ALA A 88 1.00 -19.00 6.42
CA ALA A 88 1.56 -20.30 6.07
C ALA A 88 0.57 -21.47 6.19
N THR A 89 -0.54 -21.29 6.91
CA THR A 89 -1.62 -22.29 7.05
C THR A 89 -2.74 -22.12 6.03
N LEU A 90 -2.72 -21.03 5.24
CA LEU A 90 -3.73 -20.77 4.22
C LEU A 90 -3.64 -21.77 3.07
N PRO A 91 -4.78 -22.18 2.49
CA PRO A 91 -4.78 -22.96 1.26
C PRO A 91 -4.10 -22.24 0.09
N VAL A 92 -4.31 -20.92 -0.01
CA VAL A 92 -3.75 -20.04 -1.02
C VAL A 92 -3.37 -18.72 -0.39
N TYR A 93 -2.14 -18.26 -0.62
CA TYR A 93 -1.66 -16.95 -0.22
C TYR A 93 -1.23 -16.18 -1.46
N LEU A 94 -1.73 -14.96 -1.63
CA LEU A 94 -1.63 -14.19 -2.85
C LEU A 94 -0.91 -12.86 -2.63
N ALA A 95 -0.16 -12.43 -3.61
CA ALA A 95 0.26 -11.04 -3.78
C ALA A 95 0.29 -10.71 -5.27
N HIS A 96 0.39 -9.43 -5.63
CA HIS A 96 0.50 -9.00 -7.01
C HIS A 96 1.88 -8.45 -7.28
N ASN A 97 2.63 -9.02 -8.23
CA ASN A 97 4.05 -8.73 -8.41
C ASN A 97 4.87 -9.04 -7.13
N VAL A 98 4.58 -10.20 -6.56
CA VAL A 98 5.05 -10.65 -5.25
C VAL A 98 6.54 -10.47 -5.00
N LYS A 99 7.36 -10.52 -6.05
CA LYS A 99 8.81 -10.34 -5.95
C LYS A 99 9.18 -8.98 -5.39
N TYR A 100 8.41 -7.95 -5.72
CA TYR A 100 8.64 -6.60 -5.23
C TYR A 100 8.41 -6.53 -3.71
N ASP A 101 7.24 -6.95 -3.25
CA ASP A 101 6.88 -6.93 -1.83
C ASP A 101 7.81 -7.78 -0.96
N LEU A 102 8.17 -8.97 -1.45
CA LEU A 102 9.13 -9.83 -0.74
C LEU A 102 10.51 -9.17 -0.60
N ASN A 103 10.98 -8.45 -1.62
CA ASN A 103 12.23 -7.72 -1.51
C ASN A 103 12.13 -6.60 -0.47
N MET A 104 11.04 -5.83 -0.47
CA MET A 104 10.82 -4.77 0.51
C MET A 104 10.78 -5.31 1.94
N LEU A 105 10.06 -6.40 2.18
CA LEU A 105 10.02 -7.06 3.48
C LEU A 105 11.38 -7.66 3.87
N THR A 106 12.12 -8.20 2.93
CA THR A 106 13.48 -8.73 3.18
C THR A 106 14.44 -7.63 3.59
N ASN A 107 14.36 -6.45 2.98
CA ASN A 107 15.21 -5.29 3.34
C ASN A 107 15.04 -4.87 4.80
N ILE A 108 13.86 -5.04 5.35
CA ILE A 108 13.58 -4.76 6.77
C ILE A 108 13.67 -6.02 7.66
N ARG A 109 14.22 -7.12 7.14
CA ARG A 109 14.44 -8.41 7.82
C ARG A 109 13.14 -9.09 8.27
N LEU A 110 12.12 -9.04 7.42
CA LEU A 110 10.83 -9.71 7.61
C LEU A 110 10.47 -10.61 6.41
N PRO A 111 11.34 -11.53 5.98
CA PRO A 111 11.08 -12.35 4.82
C PRO A 111 9.96 -13.37 5.08
N TYR A 112 9.24 -13.73 4.02
CA TYR A 112 8.31 -14.85 4.03
C TYR A 112 8.94 -16.09 3.39
N TYR A 113 8.81 -17.23 4.05
CA TYR A 113 9.39 -18.51 3.60
C TYR A 113 8.35 -19.60 3.32
N GLY A 114 7.07 -19.28 3.32
CA GLY A 114 6.01 -20.25 3.02
C GLY A 114 6.01 -20.68 1.56
N SER A 115 5.60 -21.91 1.29
CA SER A 115 5.53 -22.49 -0.05
C SER A 115 4.19 -22.27 -0.76
N ASN A 116 3.20 -21.72 -0.07
CA ASN A 116 1.83 -21.50 -0.57
C ASN A 116 1.60 -20.11 -1.19
N LEU A 117 2.65 -19.31 -1.31
CA LEU A 117 2.58 -17.97 -1.89
C LEU A 117 2.55 -18.03 -3.42
N SER A 118 1.62 -17.30 -3.99
CA SER A 118 1.39 -17.24 -5.44
C SER A 118 1.25 -15.80 -5.92
N ASP A 119 1.71 -15.54 -7.14
CA ASP A 119 1.67 -14.23 -7.77
C ASP A 119 0.48 -14.12 -8.73
N THR A 120 -0.43 -13.20 -8.45
CA THR A 120 -1.61 -12.96 -9.30
C THR A 120 -1.23 -12.43 -10.68
N MET A 121 -0.12 -11.69 -10.81
CA MET A 121 0.39 -11.25 -12.12
C MET A 121 0.77 -12.47 -13.00
N PHE A 122 1.35 -13.50 -12.38
CA PHE A 122 1.68 -14.74 -13.09
C PHE A 122 0.41 -15.44 -13.58
N TYR A 123 -0.63 -15.54 -12.74
CA TYR A 123 -1.91 -16.14 -13.15
C TYR A 123 -2.59 -15.37 -14.27
N ILE A 124 -2.54 -14.04 -14.24
CA ILE A 124 -3.06 -13.21 -15.34
C ILE A 124 -2.37 -13.57 -16.65
N ARG A 125 -1.04 -13.65 -16.65
CA ARG A 125 -0.27 -14.03 -17.85
C ARG A 125 -0.62 -15.43 -18.35
N TYR A 126 -0.69 -16.38 -17.44
CA TYR A 126 -0.99 -17.77 -17.79
C TYR A 126 -2.41 -17.93 -18.36
N ALA A 127 -3.41 -17.28 -17.76
CA ALA A 127 -4.80 -17.35 -18.20
C ALA A 127 -5.03 -16.76 -19.60
N HIS A 128 -4.11 -15.94 -20.09
CA HIS A 128 -4.18 -15.28 -21.40
C HIS A 128 -3.05 -15.66 -22.36
N ASP A 129 -2.59 -16.91 -22.29
CA ASP A 129 -1.57 -17.48 -23.18
C ASP A 129 -0.23 -16.71 -23.18
N ALA A 130 0.12 -16.08 -22.07
CA ALA A 130 1.31 -15.27 -21.88
C ALA A 130 1.43 -14.09 -22.87
N ARG A 131 0.37 -13.69 -23.55
CA ARG A 131 0.37 -12.52 -24.45
C ARG A 131 0.67 -11.24 -23.66
N ARG A 132 1.50 -10.40 -24.24
CA ARG A 132 1.78 -9.09 -23.68
C ARG A 132 0.66 -8.09 -24.00
N PRO A 133 0.51 -6.99 -23.22
CA PRO A 133 -0.48 -5.95 -23.53
C PRO A 133 -0.35 -5.39 -24.95
N GLU A 134 0.88 -5.19 -25.44
CA GLU A 134 1.16 -4.73 -26.80
C GLU A 134 0.76 -5.71 -27.90
N ASP A 135 0.63 -6.98 -27.57
CA ASP A 135 0.19 -8.06 -28.46
C ASP A 135 -1.32 -8.38 -28.30
N GLY A 136 -2.07 -7.47 -27.68
CA GLY A 136 -3.51 -7.64 -27.41
C GLY A 136 -3.81 -8.52 -26.19
N GLY A 137 -2.84 -8.77 -25.34
CA GLY A 137 -3.03 -9.42 -24.03
C GLY A 137 -3.66 -8.48 -23.00
N PRO A 138 -4.00 -8.99 -21.80
CA PRO A 138 -4.61 -8.20 -20.75
C PRO A 138 -3.57 -7.24 -20.11
N PRO A 139 -4.04 -6.17 -19.48
CA PRO A 139 -3.18 -5.35 -18.64
C PRO A 139 -2.64 -6.20 -17.47
N LEU A 140 -1.38 -5.96 -17.11
CA LEU A 140 -0.73 -6.69 -16.01
C LEU A 140 -0.89 -5.99 -14.65
N GLY A 141 -1.27 -4.71 -14.64
CA GLY A 141 -1.59 -3.98 -13.41
C GLY A 141 -2.85 -4.52 -12.76
N LEU A 142 -2.79 -4.80 -11.44
CA LEU A 142 -3.91 -5.39 -10.70
C LEU A 142 -5.20 -4.57 -10.84
N LYS A 143 -5.12 -3.25 -10.69
CA LYS A 143 -6.26 -2.33 -10.77
C LYS A 143 -6.87 -2.30 -12.18
N GLU A 144 -6.04 -2.29 -13.20
CA GLU A 144 -6.48 -2.28 -14.59
C GLU A 144 -7.14 -3.61 -14.96
N TYR A 145 -6.52 -4.72 -14.55
CA TYR A 145 -7.09 -6.05 -14.77
C TYR A 145 -8.42 -6.22 -14.03
N ALA A 146 -8.47 -5.85 -12.75
CA ALA A 146 -9.70 -5.92 -11.96
C ALA A 146 -10.82 -5.07 -12.57
N SER A 147 -10.51 -3.86 -13.03
CA SER A 147 -11.47 -2.96 -13.69
C SER A 147 -12.04 -3.55 -14.97
N GLN A 148 -11.23 -4.28 -15.73
CA GLN A 148 -11.64 -4.83 -17.02
C GLN A 148 -12.39 -6.15 -16.89
N PHE A 149 -11.99 -7.03 -15.97
CA PHE A 149 -12.44 -8.42 -15.94
C PHE A 149 -13.22 -8.80 -14.67
N ILE A 150 -13.15 -8.01 -13.60
CA ILE A 150 -13.77 -8.35 -12.31
C ILE A 150 -14.84 -7.33 -11.95
N ASP A 151 -14.45 -6.07 -11.72
CA ASP A 151 -15.36 -5.01 -11.30
C ASP A 151 -14.89 -3.64 -11.81
N GLY A 152 -15.69 -3.04 -12.68
CA GLY A 152 -15.43 -1.70 -13.22
C GLY A 152 -15.33 -0.59 -12.16
N SER A 153 -15.79 -0.82 -10.93
CA SER A 153 -15.70 0.14 -9.82
C SER A 153 -14.25 0.34 -9.33
N ALA A 154 -13.33 -0.61 -9.54
CA ALA A 154 -11.93 -0.49 -9.15
C ALA A 154 -11.29 0.79 -9.71
N LYS A 155 -11.59 1.13 -10.96
CA LYS A 155 -11.12 2.35 -11.63
C LYS A 155 -11.75 3.64 -11.08
N TYR A 156 -12.95 3.54 -10.53
CA TYR A 156 -13.62 4.66 -9.89
C TYR A 156 -12.97 5.02 -8.56
N HIS A 157 -12.66 4.04 -7.73
CA HIS A 157 -11.97 4.25 -6.45
C HIS A 157 -10.57 4.84 -6.63
N GLU A 158 -9.83 4.40 -7.65
CA GLU A 158 -8.53 4.99 -7.99
C GLU A 158 -8.65 6.47 -8.36
N LYS A 159 -9.63 6.83 -9.19
CA LYS A 159 -9.87 8.24 -9.54
C LYS A 159 -10.24 9.11 -8.32
N LEU A 160 -10.96 8.55 -7.34
CA LEU A 160 -11.26 9.26 -6.10
C LEU A 160 -9.97 9.51 -5.29
N LEU A 161 -9.13 8.49 -5.12
CA LEU A 161 -7.85 8.61 -4.43
C LEU A 161 -6.92 9.61 -5.13
N ASP A 162 -6.83 9.57 -6.45
CA ASP A 162 -6.02 10.51 -7.23
C ASP A 162 -6.53 11.95 -7.08
N LYS A 163 -7.84 12.11 -7.03
CA LYS A 163 -8.45 13.41 -6.77
C LYS A 163 -8.10 13.92 -5.37
N GLU A 164 -8.25 13.08 -4.35
CA GLU A 164 -7.90 13.43 -2.96
C GLU A 164 -6.42 13.79 -2.83
N LYS A 165 -5.52 12.98 -3.38
CA LYS A 165 -4.08 13.28 -3.42
C LYS A 165 -3.81 14.63 -4.11
N SER A 166 -4.48 14.91 -5.24
CA SER A 166 -4.35 16.18 -5.95
C SER A 166 -4.86 17.36 -5.12
N ASP A 167 -5.98 17.19 -4.42
CA ASP A 167 -6.57 18.26 -3.61
C ASP A 167 -5.74 18.52 -2.35
N MET A 168 -5.19 17.49 -1.71
CA MET A 168 -4.21 17.63 -0.63
C MET A 168 -2.95 18.36 -1.10
N ALA A 169 -2.38 17.97 -2.25
CA ALA A 169 -1.21 18.64 -2.81
C ALA A 169 -1.48 20.12 -3.13
N LYS A 170 -2.67 20.46 -3.64
CA LYS A 170 -3.06 21.85 -3.87
C LYS A 170 -3.21 22.63 -2.56
N GLY A 171 -3.85 22.03 -1.55
CA GLY A 171 -4.01 22.62 -0.22
C GLY A 171 -2.64 22.93 0.39
N PHE A 172 -1.74 21.99 0.37
CA PHE A 172 -0.37 22.15 0.85
C PHE A 172 0.39 23.25 0.08
N ASN A 173 0.32 23.23 -1.26
CA ASN A 173 0.96 24.26 -2.10
C ASN A 173 0.46 25.67 -1.78
N ASN A 174 -0.83 25.82 -1.54
CA ASN A 174 -1.43 27.10 -1.17
C ASN A 174 -0.95 27.57 0.21
N LEU A 175 -0.88 26.66 1.18
CA LEU A 175 -0.36 26.95 2.52
C LEU A 175 1.10 27.38 2.46
N LEU A 176 1.93 26.65 1.77
CA LEU A 176 3.36 26.94 1.57
C LEU A 176 3.56 28.30 0.88
N LYS A 177 2.82 28.56 -0.19
CA LYS A 177 2.86 29.85 -0.89
C LYS A 177 2.48 31.00 0.05
N THR A 178 1.48 30.82 0.89
CA THR A 178 1.04 31.82 1.86
C THR A 178 2.10 32.08 2.92
N LYS A 179 2.73 31.02 3.45
CA LYS A 179 3.82 31.14 4.42
C LYS A 179 5.05 31.82 3.83
N LEU A 180 5.45 31.46 2.62
CA LEU A 180 6.58 32.10 1.90
C LEU A 180 6.31 33.59 1.65
N GLN A 181 5.10 33.96 1.23
CA GLN A 181 4.72 35.34 1.03
C GLN A 181 4.77 36.15 2.32
N LYS A 182 4.28 35.58 3.44
CA LYS A 182 4.35 36.21 4.77
C LYS A 182 5.79 36.38 5.26
N ALA A 183 6.68 35.45 4.93
CA ALA A 183 8.11 35.54 5.26
C ALA A 183 8.90 36.48 4.31
N GLY A 184 8.23 37.12 3.34
CA GLY A 184 8.90 38.00 2.36
C GLY A 184 9.73 37.25 1.32
N CYS A 185 9.62 35.93 1.25
CA CYS A 185 10.36 35.08 0.32
C CYS A 185 9.55 34.91 -0.98
N LYS A 186 10.20 35.13 -2.13
CA LYS A 186 9.67 34.71 -3.43
C LYS A 186 10.00 33.22 -3.61
N PRO A 187 8.99 32.34 -3.84
CA PRO A 187 9.28 30.96 -4.14
C PRO A 187 10.21 30.87 -5.35
N PRO A 188 11.31 30.10 -5.29
CA PRO A 188 12.17 29.90 -6.46
C PRO A 188 11.33 29.40 -7.62
N ALA A 189 11.60 29.90 -8.84
CA ALA A 189 10.84 29.53 -10.04
C ALA A 189 10.80 28.01 -10.30
N LYS A 190 11.80 27.27 -9.83
CA LYS A 190 11.84 25.80 -9.89
C LYS A 190 10.74 25.10 -9.09
N TYR A 191 10.13 25.76 -8.11
CA TYR A 191 9.05 25.21 -7.27
C TYR A 191 7.66 25.68 -7.69
N ALA A 192 7.56 26.65 -8.59
CA ALA A 192 6.27 27.23 -9.01
C ALA A 192 5.46 26.33 -9.94
N ALA A 193 6.02 25.25 -10.49
CA ALA A 193 5.41 24.48 -11.59
C ALA A 193 5.39 22.95 -11.41
N LYS A 194 5.80 22.37 -10.27
CA LYS A 194 5.86 20.91 -10.11
C LYS A 194 5.11 20.42 -8.88
N GLN A 195 4.48 19.26 -9.03
CA GLN A 195 4.02 18.45 -7.89
C GLN A 195 5.17 18.30 -6.90
N TYR A 196 4.93 18.69 -5.66
CA TYR A 196 5.93 18.54 -4.61
C TYR A 196 6.09 17.05 -4.31
N THR A 197 7.26 16.53 -4.60
CA THR A 197 7.69 15.20 -4.19
C THR A 197 8.42 15.31 -2.85
N LEU A 198 8.54 14.20 -2.12
CA LEU A 198 9.28 14.14 -0.85
C LEU A 198 10.70 14.75 -0.98
N SER A 199 11.39 14.52 -2.11
CA SER A 199 12.71 15.09 -2.39
C SER A 199 12.72 16.63 -2.49
N VAL A 200 11.62 17.23 -2.93
CA VAL A 200 11.47 18.70 -2.95
C VAL A 200 11.31 19.22 -1.52
N PHE A 201 10.62 18.47 -0.66
CA PHE A 201 10.54 18.78 0.76
C PHE A 201 11.90 18.70 1.44
N GLU A 202 12.64 17.61 1.23
CA GLU A 202 13.99 17.44 1.78
C GLU A 202 14.94 18.56 1.34
N ASP A 203 14.84 19.01 0.08
CA ASP A 203 15.63 20.14 -0.43
C ASP A 203 15.19 21.48 0.19
N MET A 204 13.91 21.63 0.50
CA MET A 204 13.38 22.84 1.15
C MET A 204 13.79 22.91 2.64
N PHE A 205 13.86 21.78 3.34
CA PHE A 205 14.35 21.70 4.74
C PHE A 205 15.85 21.94 4.88
N LYS A 206 16.61 21.81 3.82
CA LYS A 206 18.02 22.22 3.80
C LYS A 206 18.18 23.74 3.68
N ASP A 207 17.08 24.47 3.40
CA ASP A 207 17.07 25.92 3.38
C ASP A 207 16.81 26.43 4.81
N PRO A 208 17.68 27.27 5.40
CA PRO A 208 17.55 27.77 6.77
C PRO A 208 16.28 28.59 7.05
N VAL A 209 15.50 28.89 6.02
CA VAL A 209 14.21 29.60 6.14
C VAL A 209 13.06 28.66 6.56
N PHE A 210 13.24 27.34 6.51
CA PHE A 210 12.23 26.35 6.87
C PHE A 210 12.66 25.52 8.08
N THR A 211 11.78 25.41 9.07
CA THR A 211 11.96 24.54 10.24
C THR A 211 10.86 23.47 10.27
N ALA A 212 11.05 22.42 11.06
CA ALA A 212 10.04 21.38 11.26
C ALA A 212 8.69 21.93 11.76
N ASP A 213 8.73 23.06 12.50
CA ASP A 213 7.53 23.75 13.03
C ASP A 213 6.71 24.46 11.93
N ASP A 214 7.23 24.51 10.71
CA ASP A 214 6.54 25.10 9.55
C ASP A 214 5.67 24.08 8.79
N LEU A 215 5.66 22.82 9.20
CA LEU A 215 4.76 21.82 8.65
C LEU A 215 3.36 21.96 9.22
N PRO A 216 2.29 21.78 8.43
CA PRO A 216 0.94 21.61 8.95
C PRO A 216 0.87 20.31 9.76
N GLU A 217 0.16 20.38 10.92
CA GLU A 217 -0.25 19.20 11.70
C GLU A 217 -1.14 18.27 10.88
#